data_ff66cbab77ec3cdf2300d6d331b028e6
#
_entry.id   ff66cbab77ec3cdf2300d6d331b028e6
#
_cell.length_a   1.000
_cell.length_b   1.000
_cell.length_c   1.000
_cell.angle_alpha   90.00
_cell.angle_beta   90.00
_cell.angle_gamma   90.00
#
_symmetry.space_group_name_H-M   'P 1'
#
loop_
_entity.id
_entity.type
_entity.pdbx_description
1 polymer ?
#
loop_
_entity_poly.entity_id
_entity_poly.type
_entity_poly.pdbx_seq_one_letter_code
_entity_poly.pdbx_strand_id
1 'polypeptide(L)'
;MSGEGFARFGIDHLSASSINLWTSAPDIWIAKYLLKRRTPFGPAPLRGQCVEDAVVAVLLGGTVSDAVEKAHRRFDRTFLIGTDDSTKERDLIHPMTEVALAELREFGIPEFADGGTQKKITINANFGDWSIPIWGFLDLEFPQHGLVVDLKTTSRVPSVMSPEHQLQRAIYSRANGNSAVRFLYVSSKKAAWLEDGDPAECLARAKTQIARMDA
;
A
#
# COMPACT_ATOMS: atom_id res chain seq x y z
N MET A 1 2.64 24.99 -11.08
CA MET A 1 1.24 24.60 -10.73
C MET A 1 0.90 25.31 -9.43
N SER A 2 -0.28 25.95 -9.33
CA SER A 2 -0.60 26.85 -8.21
C SER A 2 -1.06 26.14 -6.93
N GLY A 3 -1.61 24.95 -7.04
CA GLY A 3 -2.26 24.24 -5.93
C GLY A 3 -3.62 24.83 -5.53
N GLU A 4 -4.11 25.83 -6.25
CA GLU A 4 -5.36 26.52 -5.93
C GLU A 4 -6.59 25.63 -6.07
N GLY A 5 -6.60 24.73 -7.05
CA GLY A 5 -7.69 23.77 -7.22
C GLY A 5 -7.82 22.85 -6.01
N PHE A 6 -6.73 22.31 -5.53
CA PHE A 6 -6.71 21.46 -4.34
C PHE A 6 -7.12 22.21 -3.08
N ALA A 7 -6.58 23.42 -2.86
CA ALA A 7 -6.88 24.26 -1.71
C ALA A 7 -8.38 24.62 -1.65
N ARG A 8 -8.98 24.93 -2.80
CA ARG A 8 -10.42 25.24 -2.91
C ARG A 8 -11.33 24.13 -2.36
N PHE A 9 -10.92 22.87 -2.52
CA PHE A 9 -11.67 21.71 -2.05
C PHE A 9 -11.15 21.11 -0.74
N GLY A 10 -10.21 21.78 -0.07
CA GLY A 10 -9.63 21.33 1.19
C GLY A 10 -8.84 20.02 1.05
N ILE A 11 -8.16 19.83 -0.09
CA ILE A 11 -7.24 18.72 -0.32
C ILE A 11 -5.84 19.22 0.00
N ASP A 12 -5.22 18.68 1.04
CA ASP A 12 -3.92 19.07 1.56
C ASP A 12 -2.79 18.12 1.16
N HIS A 13 -3.13 16.95 0.65
CA HIS A 13 -2.19 15.95 0.14
C HIS A 13 -2.86 15.00 -0.84
N LEU A 14 -2.04 14.32 -1.65
CA LEU A 14 -2.42 13.19 -2.46
C LEU A 14 -1.70 11.92 -1.96
N SER A 15 -2.03 10.78 -2.53
CA SER A 15 -1.32 9.51 -2.35
C SER A 15 -1.20 8.80 -3.70
N ALA A 16 -0.32 7.82 -3.82
CA ALA A 16 -0.24 6.98 -5.02
C ALA A 16 -1.62 6.41 -5.38
N SER A 17 -2.35 5.89 -4.40
CA SER A 17 -3.70 5.35 -4.61
C SER A 17 -4.72 6.40 -5.04
N SER A 18 -4.61 7.66 -4.57
CA SER A 18 -5.51 8.74 -5.01
C SER A 18 -5.26 9.17 -6.45
N ILE A 19 -3.98 9.23 -6.87
CA ILE A 19 -3.59 9.53 -8.25
C ILE A 19 -4.05 8.40 -9.19
N ASN A 20 -3.86 7.15 -8.78
CA ASN A 20 -4.31 5.98 -9.53
C ASN A 20 -5.83 5.96 -9.68
N LEU A 21 -6.57 6.27 -8.61
CA LEU A 21 -8.04 6.34 -8.66
C LEU A 21 -8.52 7.44 -9.62
N TRP A 22 -7.88 8.61 -9.61
CA TRP A 22 -8.18 9.67 -10.58
C TRP A 22 -7.96 9.20 -12.01
N THR A 23 -6.87 8.49 -12.26
CA THR A 23 -6.52 8.02 -13.59
C THR A 23 -7.48 6.96 -14.12
N SER A 24 -7.96 6.06 -13.25
CA SER A 24 -8.79 4.91 -13.63
C SER A 24 -10.30 5.18 -13.51
N ALA A 25 -10.72 5.99 -12.55
CA ALA A 25 -12.12 6.27 -12.25
C ALA A 25 -12.29 7.66 -11.61
N PRO A 26 -12.19 8.74 -12.41
CA PRO A 26 -12.22 10.12 -11.90
C PRO A 26 -13.56 10.48 -11.23
N ASP A 27 -14.67 9.91 -11.65
CA ASP A 27 -15.98 10.05 -11.03
C ASP A 27 -16.01 9.51 -9.59
N ILE A 28 -15.40 8.35 -9.37
CA ILE A 28 -15.25 7.77 -8.03
C ILE A 28 -14.29 8.62 -7.18
N TRP A 29 -13.23 9.13 -7.78
CA TRP A 29 -12.32 10.05 -7.11
C TRP A 29 -13.05 11.31 -6.62
N ILE A 30 -13.83 11.95 -7.49
CA ILE A 30 -14.66 13.12 -7.15
C ILE A 30 -15.63 12.78 -5.99
N ALA A 31 -16.34 11.65 -6.10
CA ALA A 31 -17.25 11.22 -5.06
C ALA A 31 -16.54 11.06 -3.70
N LYS A 32 -15.35 10.43 -3.71
CA LYS A 32 -14.59 10.15 -2.50
C LYS A 32 -13.92 11.37 -1.90
N TYR A 33 -13.23 12.19 -2.71
CA TYR A 33 -12.36 13.25 -2.21
C TYR A 33 -13.05 14.63 -2.17
N LEU A 34 -13.91 14.94 -3.13
CA LEU A 34 -14.64 16.22 -3.13
C LEU A 34 -15.99 16.12 -2.40
N LEU A 35 -16.77 15.09 -2.69
CA LEU A 35 -18.08 14.90 -2.06
C LEU A 35 -18.01 14.14 -0.73
N LYS A 36 -16.82 13.72 -0.29
CA LYS A 36 -16.56 13.01 0.98
C LYS A 36 -17.41 11.74 1.17
N ARG A 37 -17.83 11.11 0.06
CA ARG A 37 -18.59 9.84 0.10
C ARG A 37 -17.63 8.69 0.36
N ARG A 38 -17.92 7.89 1.39
CA ARG A 38 -17.15 6.68 1.69
C ARG A 38 -17.73 5.50 0.92
N THR A 39 -16.88 4.76 0.22
CA THR A 39 -17.22 3.45 -0.32
C THR A 39 -17.10 2.40 0.78
N PRO A 40 -17.97 1.38 0.82
CA PRO A 40 -17.82 0.26 1.74
C PRO A 40 -16.46 -0.41 1.56
N PHE A 41 -15.85 -0.78 2.67
CA PHE A 41 -14.57 -1.50 2.68
C PHE A 41 -14.85 -3.00 2.47
N GLY A 42 -14.29 -3.59 1.42
CA GLY A 42 -14.54 -5.00 1.08
C GLY A 42 -13.68 -5.99 1.88
N PRO A 43 -14.01 -7.29 1.84
CA PRO A 43 -13.26 -8.31 2.58
C PRO A 43 -11.82 -8.52 2.07
N ALA A 44 -11.57 -8.46 0.77
CA ALA A 44 -10.23 -8.65 0.20
C ALA A 44 -9.21 -7.57 0.65
N PRO A 45 -9.52 -6.25 0.64
CA PRO A 45 -8.65 -5.24 1.24
C PRO A 45 -8.40 -5.45 2.74
N LEU A 46 -9.42 -5.87 3.51
CA LEU A 46 -9.24 -6.15 4.94
C LEU A 46 -8.34 -7.37 5.17
N ARG A 47 -8.49 -8.43 4.36
CA ARG A 47 -7.55 -9.56 4.40
C ARG A 47 -6.11 -9.06 4.22
N GLY A 48 -5.86 -8.19 3.24
CA GLY A 48 -4.53 -7.62 3.00
C GLY A 48 -3.95 -6.97 4.26
N GLN A 49 -4.71 -6.11 4.90
CA GLN A 49 -4.29 -5.47 6.15
C GLN A 49 -4.08 -6.47 7.30
N CYS A 50 -4.94 -7.48 7.41
CA CYS A 50 -4.80 -8.52 8.43
C CYS A 50 -3.53 -9.37 8.23
N VAL A 51 -3.17 -9.69 6.98
CA VAL A 51 -1.93 -10.40 6.64
C VAL A 51 -0.72 -9.53 6.99
N GLU A 52 -0.73 -8.26 6.60
CA GLU A 52 0.35 -7.30 6.93
C GLU A 52 0.56 -7.19 8.44
N ASP A 53 -0.51 -6.95 9.22
CA ASP A 53 -0.44 -6.90 10.68
C ASP A 53 0.13 -8.20 11.29
N ALA A 54 -0.27 -9.36 10.77
CA ALA A 54 0.21 -10.65 11.25
C ALA A 54 1.70 -10.86 10.93
N VAL A 55 2.12 -10.52 9.71
CA VAL A 55 3.54 -10.59 9.29
C VAL A 55 4.40 -9.69 10.17
N VAL A 56 4.00 -8.44 10.37
CA VAL A 56 4.71 -7.48 11.24
C VAL A 56 4.84 -8.03 12.66
N ALA A 57 3.74 -8.53 13.24
CA ALA A 57 3.74 -9.07 14.61
C ALA A 57 4.73 -10.23 14.77
N VAL A 58 4.83 -11.11 13.78
CA VAL A 58 5.76 -12.25 13.81
C VAL A 58 7.21 -11.79 13.62
N LEU A 59 7.48 -10.87 12.69
CA LEU A 59 8.84 -10.32 12.49
C LEU A 59 9.35 -9.59 13.73
N LEU A 60 8.45 -9.02 14.54
CA LEU A 60 8.76 -8.40 15.84
C LEU A 60 8.89 -9.42 17.01
N GLY A 61 8.87 -10.73 16.72
CA GLY A 61 9.10 -11.78 17.70
C GLY A 61 7.84 -12.47 18.23
N GLY A 62 6.66 -12.15 17.69
CA GLY A 62 5.42 -12.87 18.00
C GLY A 62 5.36 -14.26 17.39
N THR A 63 4.43 -15.09 17.84
CA THR A 63 4.15 -16.39 17.23
C THR A 63 3.19 -16.26 16.06
N VAL A 64 3.30 -17.13 15.06
CA VAL A 64 2.36 -17.17 13.91
C VAL A 64 0.94 -17.42 14.40
N SER A 65 0.76 -18.34 15.36
CA SER A 65 -0.55 -18.67 15.90
C SER A 65 -1.25 -17.45 16.51
N ASP A 66 -0.58 -16.73 17.41
CA ASP A 66 -1.16 -15.56 18.08
C ASP A 66 -1.44 -14.41 17.11
N ALA A 67 -0.53 -14.19 16.16
CA ALA A 67 -0.67 -13.15 15.16
C ALA A 67 -1.87 -13.41 14.23
N VAL A 68 -2.02 -14.64 13.75
CA VAL A 68 -3.14 -15.05 12.88
C VAL A 68 -4.45 -15.03 13.66
N GLU A 69 -4.48 -15.48 14.90
CA GLU A 69 -5.70 -15.41 15.74
C GLU A 69 -6.15 -13.96 15.95
N LYS A 70 -5.21 -13.04 16.21
CA LYS A 70 -5.50 -11.60 16.32
C LYS A 70 -6.03 -11.03 15.00
N ALA A 71 -5.44 -11.41 13.87
CA ALA A 71 -5.87 -11.01 12.54
C ALA A 71 -7.29 -11.51 12.22
N HIS A 72 -7.60 -12.77 12.52
CA HIS A 72 -8.95 -13.31 12.39
C HIS A 72 -9.97 -12.57 13.27
N ARG A 73 -9.64 -12.31 14.55
CA ARG A 73 -10.53 -11.51 15.43
C ARG A 73 -10.79 -10.10 14.89
N ARG A 74 -9.77 -9.44 14.30
CA ARG A 74 -9.95 -8.14 13.62
C ARG A 74 -10.89 -8.25 12.42
N PHE A 75 -10.70 -9.26 11.59
CA PHE A 75 -11.53 -9.52 10.41
C PHE A 75 -12.99 -9.78 10.81
N ASP A 76 -13.23 -10.68 11.76
CA ASP A 76 -14.55 -11.08 12.24
C ASP A 76 -15.32 -9.91 12.87
N ARG A 77 -14.63 -9.01 13.59
CA ARG A 77 -15.25 -7.78 14.12
C ARG A 77 -15.72 -6.81 13.07
N THR A 78 -15.11 -6.83 11.89
CA THR A 78 -15.47 -5.94 10.78
C THR A 78 -16.61 -6.53 9.96
N PHE A 79 -16.62 -7.84 9.77
CA PHE A 79 -17.64 -8.58 9.04
C PHE A 79 -18.44 -9.47 9.99
N LEU A 80 -19.27 -8.84 10.84
CA LEU A 80 -20.09 -9.53 11.84
C LEU A 80 -21.11 -10.51 11.23
N ILE A 81 -21.58 -10.22 10.03
CA ILE A 81 -22.43 -11.12 9.25
C ILE A 81 -21.55 -11.72 8.16
N GLY A 82 -21.12 -12.96 8.36
CA GLY A 82 -20.29 -13.67 7.39
C GLY A 82 -21.07 -13.96 6.11
N THR A 83 -20.45 -13.68 4.97
CA THR A 83 -20.87 -14.15 3.64
C THR A 83 -19.87 -15.17 3.15
N ASP A 84 -20.22 -15.97 2.12
CA ASP A 84 -19.29 -16.92 1.52
C ASP A 84 -17.99 -16.22 1.07
N ASP A 85 -18.10 -15.00 0.54
CA ASP A 85 -16.95 -14.21 0.10
C ASP A 85 -16.08 -13.79 1.29
N SER A 86 -16.66 -13.25 2.38
CA SER A 86 -15.90 -12.86 3.56
C SER A 86 -15.24 -14.06 4.25
N THR A 87 -15.89 -15.21 4.28
CA THR A 87 -15.34 -16.44 4.85
C THR A 87 -14.12 -16.92 4.04
N LYS A 88 -14.22 -16.94 2.71
CA LYS A 88 -13.07 -17.26 1.86
C LYS A 88 -11.88 -16.35 2.09
N GLU A 89 -12.12 -15.03 2.14
CA GLU A 89 -11.07 -14.05 2.34
C GLU A 89 -10.41 -14.17 3.73
N ARG A 90 -11.20 -14.47 4.76
CA ARG A 90 -10.72 -14.76 6.11
C ARG A 90 -9.79 -15.97 6.16
N ASP A 91 -10.18 -17.06 5.53
CA ASP A 91 -9.42 -18.32 5.52
C ASP A 91 -8.08 -18.20 4.77
N LEU A 92 -7.94 -17.20 3.91
CA LEU A 92 -6.69 -16.90 3.21
C LEU A 92 -5.65 -16.19 4.09
N ILE A 93 -6.03 -15.62 5.24
CA ILE A 93 -5.10 -14.84 6.10
C ILE A 93 -3.92 -15.71 6.54
N HIS A 94 -4.19 -16.88 7.11
CA HIS A 94 -3.13 -17.76 7.65
C HIS A 94 -2.15 -18.20 6.54
N PRO A 95 -2.57 -18.87 5.46
CA PRO A 95 -1.62 -19.34 4.45
C PRO A 95 -0.86 -18.20 3.75
N MET A 96 -1.46 -17.03 3.57
CA MET A 96 -0.76 -15.88 3.00
C MET A 96 0.28 -15.32 3.98
N THR A 97 0.00 -15.30 5.27
CA THR A 97 0.97 -14.91 6.31
C THR A 97 2.19 -15.82 6.29
N GLU A 98 1.98 -17.14 6.22
CA GLU A 98 3.11 -18.10 6.16
C GLU A 98 3.96 -17.92 4.90
N VAL A 99 3.32 -17.76 3.73
CA VAL A 99 4.04 -17.53 2.47
C VAL A 99 4.84 -16.22 2.52
N ALA A 100 4.27 -15.13 3.07
CA ALA A 100 4.99 -13.86 3.23
C ALA A 100 6.19 -14.00 4.18
N LEU A 101 6.02 -14.67 5.31
CA LEU A 101 7.09 -14.90 6.28
C LEU A 101 8.23 -15.77 5.74
N ALA A 102 7.93 -16.73 4.86
CA ALA A 102 8.96 -17.54 4.21
C ALA A 102 9.93 -16.67 3.37
N GLU A 103 9.42 -15.59 2.78
CA GLU A 103 10.20 -14.65 1.97
C GLU A 103 10.90 -13.55 2.81
N LEU A 104 10.33 -13.17 3.95
CA LEU A 104 10.74 -11.96 4.67
C LEU A 104 11.68 -12.22 5.86
N ARG A 105 11.68 -13.42 6.43
CA ARG A 105 12.47 -13.73 7.63
C ARG A 105 13.98 -13.56 7.45
N GLU A 106 14.49 -13.74 6.25
CA GLU A 106 15.91 -13.57 5.95
C GLU A 106 16.41 -12.12 6.10
N PHE A 107 15.49 -11.13 5.98
CA PHE A 107 15.83 -9.71 6.12
C PHE A 107 15.89 -9.25 7.57
N GLY A 108 15.45 -10.07 8.53
CA GLY A 108 15.47 -9.76 9.95
C GLY A 108 14.29 -8.90 10.41
N ILE A 109 14.54 -8.00 11.37
CA ILE A 109 13.50 -7.16 11.97
C ILE A 109 13.38 -5.87 11.16
N PRO A 110 12.17 -5.52 10.67
CA PRO A 110 11.94 -4.24 10.00
C PRO A 110 11.93 -3.08 10.99
N GLU A 111 12.26 -1.89 10.51
CA GLU A 111 12.10 -0.65 11.26
C GLU A 111 10.76 0.01 10.97
N PHE A 112 10.16 0.60 12.01
CA PHE A 112 8.93 1.39 11.94
C PHE A 112 9.15 2.75 12.59
N ALA A 113 8.38 3.77 12.18
CA ALA A 113 8.32 5.01 12.93
C ALA A 113 7.67 4.77 14.30
N ASP A 114 8.17 5.44 15.32
CA ASP A 114 7.80 5.38 16.75
C ASP A 114 6.46 4.69 17.07
N GLY A 115 6.52 3.39 17.38
CA GLY A 115 5.37 2.61 17.85
C GLY A 115 4.30 2.24 16.83
N GLY A 116 4.48 2.59 15.56
CA GLY A 116 3.58 2.23 14.46
C GLY A 116 3.94 0.90 13.81
N THR A 117 3.06 0.42 12.95
CA THR A 117 3.28 -0.74 12.07
C THR A 117 3.67 -0.35 10.65
N GLN A 118 3.68 0.93 10.35
CA GLN A 118 4.05 1.49 9.06
C GLN A 118 4.82 2.81 9.25
N LYS A 119 5.77 3.09 8.35
CA LYS A 119 6.50 4.35 8.33
C LYS A 119 5.83 5.32 7.35
N LYS A 120 5.33 6.46 7.86
CA LYS A 120 4.82 7.52 6.99
C LYS A 120 5.96 8.19 6.23
N ILE A 121 5.80 8.31 4.93
CA ILE A 121 6.69 9.06 4.05
C ILE A 121 5.95 10.26 3.45
N THR A 122 6.69 11.31 3.14
CA THR A 122 6.14 12.49 2.48
C THR A 122 7.09 12.92 1.37
N ILE A 123 6.55 13.05 0.15
CA ILE A 123 7.20 13.79 -0.92
C ILE A 123 6.70 15.22 -0.83
N ASN A 124 7.60 16.16 -0.54
CA ASN A 124 7.24 17.58 -0.49
C ASN A 124 6.94 18.12 -1.90
N ALA A 125 6.11 19.17 -1.96
CA ALA A 125 5.74 19.87 -3.21
C ALA A 125 6.96 20.37 -4.02
N ASN A 126 8.07 20.67 -3.36
CA ASN A 126 9.34 21.08 -4.00
C ASN A 126 10.01 19.96 -4.80
N PHE A 127 9.46 18.75 -4.77
CA PHE A 127 9.93 17.66 -5.56
C PHE A 127 9.37 17.73 -6.98
N GLY A 128 10.12 18.34 -7.89
CA GLY A 128 9.75 18.44 -9.31
C GLY A 128 8.55 19.35 -9.59
N ASP A 129 8.41 20.47 -8.92
CA ASP A 129 7.33 21.47 -9.12
C ASP A 129 5.90 20.89 -8.92
N TRP A 130 5.73 19.94 -8.04
CA TRP A 130 4.41 19.45 -7.69
C TRP A 130 3.70 20.45 -6.78
N SER A 131 2.44 20.72 -7.08
CA SER A 131 1.64 21.75 -6.38
C SER A 131 1.12 21.32 -5.02
N ILE A 132 1.28 20.03 -4.67
CA ILE A 132 0.73 19.44 -3.46
C ILE A 132 1.64 18.31 -2.96
N PRO A 133 1.82 18.12 -1.63
CA PRO A 133 2.58 17.00 -1.10
C PRO A 133 1.91 15.65 -1.40
N ILE A 134 2.74 14.64 -1.61
CA ILE A 134 2.29 13.24 -1.73
C ILE A 134 2.65 12.52 -0.43
N TRP A 135 1.65 11.88 0.17
CA TRP A 135 1.83 11.05 1.34
C TRP A 135 1.71 9.57 0.99
N GLY A 136 2.49 8.76 1.67
CA GLY A 136 2.42 7.31 1.60
C GLY A 136 2.82 6.69 2.92
N PHE A 137 2.59 5.38 3.02
CA PHE A 137 3.01 4.57 4.15
C PHE A 137 3.82 3.41 3.61
N LEU A 138 5.02 3.20 4.19
CA LEU A 138 5.85 2.04 3.90
C LEU A 138 5.41 0.92 4.82
N ASP A 139 5.17 -0.26 4.25
CA ASP A 139 4.73 -1.43 5.02
C ASP A 139 5.91 -1.98 5.86
N LEU A 140 7.04 -2.25 5.20
CA LEU A 140 8.24 -2.80 5.84
C LEU A 140 9.49 -2.08 5.31
N GLU A 141 10.34 -1.61 6.23
CA GLU A 141 11.65 -1.05 5.88
C GLU A 141 12.74 -1.87 6.57
N PHE A 142 13.75 -2.27 5.79
CA PHE A 142 14.92 -3.00 6.26
C PHE A 142 16.18 -2.17 5.97
N PRO A 143 16.54 -1.19 6.83
CA PRO A 143 17.64 -0.26 6.57
C PRO A 143 18.98 -0.97 6.41
N GLN A 144 19.20 -2.08 7.14
CA GLN A 144 20.41 -2.91 7.04
C GLN A 144 20.61 -3.51 5.64
N HIS A 145 19.56 -3.56 4.82
CA HIS A 145 19.60 -4.03 3.44
C HIS A 145 19.33 -2.88 2.42
N GLY A 146 19.10 -1.65 2.89
CA GLY A 146 18.68 -0.53 2.02
C GLY A 146 17.38 -0.82 1.25
N LEU A 147 16.50 -1.63 1.83
CA LEU A 147 15.33 -2.21 1.18
C LEU A 147 14.02 -1.75 1.85
N VAL A 148 13.08 -1.33 1.02
CA VAL A 148 11.67 -1.16 1.38
C VAL A 148 10.86 -2.25 0.68
N VAL A 149 9.98 -2.90 1.42
CA VAL A 149 9.07 -3.91 0.88
C VAL A 149 7.63 -3.44 1.04
N ASP A 150 6.90 -3.45 -0.05
CA ASP A 150 5.44 -3.25 -0.08
C ASP A 150 4.76 -4.62 -0.27
N LEU A 151 3.98 -5.03 0.71
CA LEU A 151 3.35 -6.35 0.74
C LEU A 151 1.97 -6.31 0.07
N LYS A 152 1.80 -7.09 -1.00
CA LYS A 152 0.54 -7.18 -1.75
C LYS A 152 -0.05 -8.58 -1.70
N THR A 153 -1.20 -8.72 -1.05
CA THR A 153 -1.96 -9.97 -1.08
C THR A 153 -2.86 -10.05 -2.31
N THR A 154 -2.86 -11.19 -2.99
CA THR A 154 -3.59 -11.39 -4.24
C THR A 154 -4.10 -12.82 -4.37
N SER A 155 -5.19 -13.03 -5.10
CA SER A 155 -5.65 -14.38 -5.45
C SER A 155 -4.72 -15.07 -6.47
N ARG A 156 -4.09 -14.29 -7.34
CA ARG A 156 -3.15 -14.77 -8.36
C ARG A 156 -1.95 -13.84 -8.43
N VAL A 157 -0.76 -14.38 -8.18
CA VAL A 157 0.48 -13.65 -8.28
C VAL A 157 0.72 -13.23 -9.73
N PRO A 158 0.90 -11.92 -10.01
CA PRO A 158 1.15 -11.42 -11.35
C PRO A 158 2.57 -11.75 -11.81
N SER A 159 2.80 -11.73 -13.11
CA SER A 159 4.13 -11.86 -13.71
C SER A 159 4.82 -10.51 -13.96
N VAL A 160 4.04 -9.41 -13.93
CA VAL A 160 4.50 -8.04 -14.16
C VAL A 160 3.69 -7.12 -13.25
N MET A 161 4.32 -6.06 -12.73
CA MET A 161 3.63 -5.07 -11.92
C MET A 161 2.60 -4.30 -12.73
N SER A 162 1.44 -4.03 -12.11
CA SER A 162 0.47 -3.11 -12.70
C SER A 162 1.01 -1.67 -12.75
N PRO A 163 0.54 -0.82 -13.67
CA PRO A 163 0.94 0.59 -13.74
C PRO A 163 0.73 1.35 -12.42
N GLU A 164 -0.32 0.97 -11.66
CA GLU A 164 -0.65 1.56 -10.36
C GLU A 164 0.43 1.25 -9.31
N HIS A 165 0.91 0.01 -9.29
CA HIS A 165 1.97 -0.41 -8.37
C HIS A 165 3.34 0.12 -8.80
N GLN A 166 3.61 0.22 -10.12
CA GLN A 166 4.82 0.87 -10.63
C GLN A 166 4.89 2.34 -10.19
N LEU A 167 3.76 3.08 -10.25
CA LEU A 167 3.69 4.44 -9.73
C LEU A 167 3.94 4.50 -8.23
N GLN A 168 3.30 3.63 -7.45
CA GLN A 168 3.50 3.57 -6.00
C GLN A 168 4.98 3.31 -5.66
N ARG A 169 5.60 2.36 -6.35
CA ARG A 169 7.03 2.05 -6.21
C ARG A 169 7.91 3.26 -6.50
N ALA A 170 7.66 3.96 -7.60
CA ALA A 170 8.42 5.15 -8.00
C ALA A 170 8.33 6.27 -6.95
N ILE A 171 7.12 6.51 -6.41
CA ILE A 171 6.89 7.48 -5.35
C ILE A 171 7.65 7.09 -4.08
N TYR A 172 7.57 5.83 -3.65
CA TYR A 172 8.21 5.35 -2.42
C TYR A 172 9.73 5.37 -2.51
N SER A 173 10.31 4.91 -3.62
CA SER A 173 11.75 4.97 -3.85
C SER A 173 12.27 6.41 -3.76
N ARG A 174 11.58 7.32 -4.42
CA ARG A 174 11.98 8.73 -4.41
C ARG A 174 11.83 9.39 -3.05
N ALA A 175 10.77 9.10 -2.32
CA ALA A 175 10.53 9.66 -0.98
C ALA A 175 11.56 9.16 0.05
N ASN A 176 12.04 7.94 -0.12
CA ASN A 176 13.00 7.29 0.79
C ASN A 176 14.45 7.34 0.26
N GLY A 177 14.87 8.47 -0.30
CA GLY A 177 16.26 8.71 -0.72
C GLY A 177 16.74 7.85 -1.89
N ASN A 178 15.82 7.40 -2.76
CA ASN A 178 16.04 6.45 -3.86
C ASN A 178 16.44 5.03 -3.38
N SER A 179 16.00 4.64 -2.18
CA SER A 179 16.17 3.28 -1.68
C SER A 179 15.54 2.26 -2.63
N ALA A 180 16.04 1.04 -2.61
CA ALA A 180 15.44 -0.07 -3.34
C ALA A 180 14.03 -0.33 -2.78
N VAL A 181 13.02 -0.25 -3.63
CA VAL A 181 11.63 -0.59 -3.28
C VAL A 181 11.20 -1.78 -4.10
N ARG A 182 10.81 -2.86 -3.42
CA ARG A 182 10.33 -4.10 -4.02
C ARG A 182 8.92 -4.40 -3.57
N PHE A 183 8.14 -4.94 -4.47
CA PHE A 183 6.80 -5.43 -4.16
C PHE A 183 6.83 -6.94 -3.98
N LEU A 184 6.38 -7.39 -2.82
CA LEU A 184 6.18 -8.80 -2.53
C LEU A 184 4.71 -9.16 -2.74
N TYR A 185 4.41 -9.80 -3.86
CA TYR A 185 3.07 -10.34 -4.13
C TYR A 185 2.93 -11.72 -3.53
N VAL A 186 1.89 -11.89 -2.71
CA VAL A 186 1.64 -13.14 -1.97
C VAL A 186 0.24 -13.65 -2.27
N SER A 187 0.16 -14.91 -2.64
CA SER A 187 -1.07 -15.71 -2.65
C SER A 187 -1.00 -16.76 -1.55
N SER A 188 -2.06 -17.54 -1.37
CA SER A 188 -2.07 -18.66 -0.41
C SER A 188 -1.10 -19.81 -0.76
N LYS A 189 -0.44 -19.77 -1.92
CA LYS A 189 0.40 -20.88 -2.41
C LYS A 189 1.81 -20.47 -2.81
N LYS A 190 2.04 -19.21 -3.17
CA LYS A 190 3.33 -18.74 -3.69
C LYS A 190 3.47 -17.24 -3.56
N ALA A 191 4.71 -16.78 -3.61
CA ALA A 191 5.07 -15.38 -3.69
C ALA A 191 5.81 -15.07 -4.99
N ALA A 192 5.92 -13.78 -5.31
CA ALA A 192 6.86 -13.25 -6.30
C ALA A 192 7.29 -11.84 -5.92
N TRP A 193 8.59 -11.59 -6.10
CA TRP A 193 9.20 -10.28 -5.98
C TRP A 193 9.17 -9.58 -7.33
N LEU A 194 8.61 -8.37 -7.37
CA LEU A 194 8.55 -7.55 -8.58
C LEU A 194 9.06 -6.15 -8.31
N GLU A 195 9.76 -5.59 -9.28
CA GLU A 195 10.33 -4.24 -9.27
C GLU A 195 10.32 -3.57 -10.66
N ASP A 196 9.35 -3.96 -11.48
CA ASP A 196 9.21 -3.48 -12.87
C ASP A 196 8.91 -1.98 -12.95
N GLY A 197 9.14 -1.43 -14.13
CA GLY A 197 8.79 -0.05 -14.50
C GLY A 197 9.94 0.93 -14.31
N ASP A 198 9.93 1.96 -15.16
CA ASP A 198 10.85 3.10 -15.06
C ASP A 198 10.30 4.14 -14.05
N PRO A 199 10.98 4.38 -12.93
CA PRO A 199 10.54 5.36 -11.95
C PRO A 199 10.41 6.77 -12.51
N ALA A 200 11.31 7.19 -13.41
CA ALA A 200 11.28 8.53 -13.99
C ALA A 200 10.04 8.74 -14.88
N GLU A 201 9.71 7.75 -15.70
CA GLU A 201 8.50 7.77 -16.52
C GLU A 201 7.23 7.78 -15.66
N CYS A 202 7.18 6.94 -14.61
CA CYS A 202 6.05 6.89 -13.69
C CYS A 202 5.82 8.23 -13.00
N LEU A 203 6.88 8.88 -12.51
CA LEU A 203 6.79 10.20 -11.85
C LEU A 203 6.38 11.30 -12.84
N ALA A 204 6.86 11.28 -14.08
CA ALA A 204 6.47 12.23 -15.11
C ALA A 204 4.96 12.11 -15.45
N ARG A 205 4.45 10.88 -15.56
CA ARG A 205 3.02 10.63 -15.75
C ARG A 205 2.20 11.13 -14.57
N ALA A 206 2.64 10.85 -13.33
CA ALA A 206 1.98 11.35 -12.12
C ALA A 206 1.90 12.87 -12.10
N LYS A 207 2.99 13.58 -12.42
CA LYS A 207 3.03 15.04 -12.50
C LYS A 207 1.97 15.59 -13.46
N THR A 208 1.82 14.94 -14.62
CA THR A 208 0.80 15.30 -15.62
C THR A 208 -0.62 15.11 -15.07
N GLN A 209 -0.88 14.00 -14.35
CA GLN A 209 -2.20 13.77 -13.75
C GLN A 209 -2.50 14.75 -12.63
N ILE A 210 -1.54 15.05 -11.76
CA ILE A 210 -1.69 16.03 -10.69
C ILE A 210 -2.03 17.42 -11.26
N ALA A 211 -1.39 17.82 -12.35
CA ALA A 211 -1.71 19.08 -13.03
C ALA A 211 -3.16 19.13 -13.54
N ARG A 212 -3.68 18.00 -14.04
CA ARG A 212 -5.09 17.88 -14.47
C ARG A 212 -6.08 17.86 -13.29
N MET A 213 -5.65 17.37 -12.15
CA MET A 213 -6.48 17.37 -10.93
C MET A 213 -6.59 18.75 -10.32
N ASP A 214 -5.54 19.61 -10.47
CA ASP A 214 -5.46 20.97 -9.93
C ASP A 214 -6.19 22.01 -10.80
N ALA A 215 -6.48 21.69 -12.05
CA ALA A 215 -7.16 22.59 -13.02
C ALA A 215 -8.68 22.64 -12.80
#